data_c74d43b2e95f540709832b76c590ed51
#
_entry.id   c74d43b2e95f540709832b76c590ed51
#
_cell.length_a   1.000
_cell.length_b   1.000
_cell.length_c   1.000
_cell.angle_alpha   90.00
_cell.angle_beta   90.00
_cell.angle_gamma   90.00
#
_symmetry.space_group_name_H-M   'P 1'
#
loop_
_entity.id
_entity.type
_entity.pdbx_description
1 polymer ?
#
loop_
_entity_poly.entity_id
_entity_poly.type
_entity_poly.pdbx_seq_one_letter_code
_entity_poly.pdbx_strand_id
1 'polypeptide(L)'
;ALSNFISTSETPITIGLQGEWGTGKTSLMSLLLEDFNSKDIACSWVNTWEYSMFRNAHETTPGVLRGMLEKLKESCIERGVWTLKDTTQAKFKSAAKFLSGLANQVVVKQTGIDVKAASDGLTNKTSSSIEIAEIKGLISELINDLINDSKNPIKKVVFFVDDLDRIPPSDAVEVLEALKNIFDIPHCVFILAIDYDVVVKGLEGKFGPKTEENEREFRSFFDKIIQVPFSMPVGTYDIQNFLVEKLSSIGIEIQESDKELYTKSVRHTIGFNPRSLKRYLNSFSLINHLRETQSDEEAQQDDDFMLFAVLGIQISYPKI
;
A
#
# COMPACT_ATOMS: atom_id res chain seq x y z
N ALA A 1 -2.17 13.55 13.80
CA ALA A 1 -2.99 14.41 12.93
C ALA A 1 -3.88 13.58 12.00
N LEU A 2 -3.30 12.73 11.10
CA LEU A 2 -4.06 11.96 10.11
C LEU A 2 -5.07 11.00 10.77
N SER A 3 -4.69 10.29 11.82
CA SER A 3 -5.59 9.41 12.57
C SER A 3 -6.79 10.16 13.16
N ASN A 4 -6.55 11.35 13.71
CA ASN A 4 -7.63 12.17 14.24
C ASN A 4 -8.57 12.66 13.12
N PHE A 5 -8.01 13.08 11.99
CA PHE A 5 -8.78 13.43 10.80
C PHE A 5 -9.68 12.27 10.35
N ILE A 6 -9.11 11.06 10.20
CA ILE A 6 -9.87 9.86 9.79
C ILE A 6 -10.99 9.54 10.79
N SER A 7 -10.72 9.67 12.11
CA SER A 7 -11.71 9.38 13.14
C SER A 7 -12.90 10.35 13.11
N THR A 8 -12.65 11.63 12.76
CA THR A 8 -13.67 12.70 12.80
C THR A 8 -14.30 13.03 11.45
N SER A 9 -13.64 12.67 10.33
CA SER A 9 -14.14 12.98 8.98
C SER A 9 -15.49 12.33 8.68
N GLU A 10 -16.25 12.94 7.80
CA GLU A 10 -17.43 12.30 7.20
C GLU A 10 -17.01 11.16 6.28
N THR A 11 -17.90 10.20 6.09
CA THR A 11 -17.71 9.03 5.22
C THR A 11 -18.79 8.96 4.15
N PRO A 12 -18.56 8.39 2.98
CA PRO A 12 -17.30 7.73 2.56
C PRO A 12 -16.18 8.72 2.20
N ILE A 13 -14.92 8.32 2.41
CA ILE A 13 -13.75 9.13 2.06
C ILE A 13 -12.60 8.26 1.56
N THR A 14 -11.88 8.75 0.54
CA THR A 14 -10.70 8.09 -0.03
C THR A 14 -9.46 8.96 0.14
N ILE A 15 -8.45 8.42 0.82
CA ILE A 15 -7.19 9.09 1.12
C ILE A 15 -6.08 8.41 0.32
N GLY A 16 -5.35 9.15 -0.50
CA GLY A 16 -4.18 8.66 -1.21
C GLY A 16 -2.90 9.02 -0.47
N LEU A 17 -2.22 8.04 0.13
CA LEU A 17 -0.87 8.22 0.67
C LEU A 17 0.12 8.19 -0.49
N GLN A 18 0.60 9.36 -0.87
CA GLN A 18 1.47 9.55 -2.03
C GLN A 18 2.93 9.65 -1.63
N GLY A 19 3.78 8.93 -2.33
CA GLY A 19 5.23 9.00 -2.16
C GLY A 19 5.93 7.88 -2.89
N GLU A 20 7.19 8.09 -3.16
CA GLU A 20 8.07 7.09 -3.78
C GLU A 20 8.19 5.81 -2.94
N TRP A 21 8.72 4.77 -3.56
CA TRP A 21 9.00 3.54 -2.86
C TRP A 21 10.03 3.76 -1.71
N GLY A 22 9.70 3.29 -0.52
CA GLY A 22 10.55 3.41 0.67
C GLY A 22 10.34 4.66 1.51
N THR A 23 9.40 5.56 1.15
CA THR A 23 9.09 6.79 1.92
C THR A 23 8.33 6.53 3.22
N GLY A 24 7.91 5.29 3.49
CA GLY A 24 7.24 4.92 4.74
C GLY A 24 5.72 4.86 4.66
N LYS A 25 5.10 4.77 3.47
CA LYS A 25 3.64 4.62 3.30
C LYS A 25 3.09 3.47 4.14
N THR A 26 3.62 2.26 3.97
CA THR A 26 3.24 1.07 4.74
C THR A 26 3.45 1.26 6.24
N SER A 27 4.55 1.90 6.66
CA SER A 27 4.81 2.18 8.08
C SER A 27 3.78 3.12 8.68
N LEU A 28 3.39 4.17 7.95
CA LEU A 28 2.33 5.07 8.39
C LEU A 28 0.98 4.35 8.50
N MET A 29 0.65 3.48 7.53
CA MET A 29 -0.56 2.66 7.58
C MET A 29 -0.55 1.71 8.78
N SER A 30 0.59 1.10 9.12
CA SER A 30 0.72 0.23 10.30
C SER A 30 0.50 1.00 11.60
N LEU A 31 1.06 2.20 11.73
CA LEU A 31 0.82 3.08 12.89
C LEU A 31 -0.65 3.49 13.01
N LEU A 32 -1.32 3.76 11.89
CA LEU A 32 -2.75 4.06 11.87
C LEU A 32 -3.57 2.84 12.31
N LEU A 33 -3.21 1.64 11.83
CA LEU A 33 -3.87 0.39 12.21
C LEU A 33 -3.77 0.15 13.72
N GLU A 34 -2.58 0.31 14.31
CA GLU A 34 -2.37 0.19 15.76
C GLU A 34 -3.22 1.18 16.55
N ASP A 35 -3.27 2.45 16.10
CA ASP A 35 -4.07 3.49 16.75
C ASP A 35 -5.57 3.23 16.64
N PHE A 36 -6.04 2.67 15.51
CA PHE A 36 -7.46 2.35 15.30
C PHE A 36 -7.91 1.10 16.06
N ASN A 37 -7.03 0.15 16.38
CA ASN A 37 -7.37 -1.02 17.19
C ASN A 37 -7.92 -0.67 18.58
N SER A 38 -7.55 0.49 19.11
CA SER A 38 -8.05 1.02 20.38
C SER A 38 -9.37 1.81 20.26
N LYS A 39 -9.90 1.96 19.03
CA LYS A 39 -11.08 2.79 18.72
C LYS A 39 -12.24 1.95 18.20
N ASP A 40 -13.40 2.55 18.09
CA ASP A 40 -14.60 1.94 17.48
C ASP A 40 -14.47 1.92 15.94
N ILE A 41 -13.32 1.45 15.42
CA ILE A 41 -12.99 1.42 14.00
C ILE A 41 -12.56 -0.01 13.66
N ALA A 42 -13.21 -0.63 12.67
CA ALA A 42 -12.76 -1.89 12.12
C ALA A 42 -11.78 -1.63 10.98
N CYS A 43 -10.75 -2.45 10.87
CA CYS A 43 -9.73 -2.33 9.86
C CYS A 43 -9.64 -3.58 8.99
N SER A 44 -9.45 -3.38 7.69
CA SER A 44 -9.19 -4.43 6.72
C SER A 44 -7.95 -4.05 5.92
N TRP A 45 -6.90 -4.88 5.96
CA TRP A 45 -5.65 -4.64 5.23
C TRP A 45 -5.52 -5.58 4.06
N VAL A 46 -5.35 -5.01 2.87
CA VAL A 46 -5.19 -5.75 1.63
C VAL A 46 -3.85 -5.38 1.00
N ASN A 47 -2.99 -6.37 0.81
CA ASN A 47 -1.75 -6.24 0.05
C ASN A 47 -2.00 -6.68 -1.39
N THR A 48 -1.98 -5.74 -2.32
CA THR A 48 -2.30 -6.02 -3.74
C THR A 48 -1.28 -6.94 -4.41
N TRP A 49 -0.02 -6.89 -3.97
CA TRP A 49 1.05 -7.73 -4.51
C TRP A 49 0.83 -9.23 -4.24
N GLU A 50 0.26 -9.61 -3.10
CA GLU A 50 -0.07 -11.00 -2.77
C GLU A 50 -1.01 -11.62 -3.81
N TYR A 51 -1.89 -10.82 -4.40
CA TYR A 51 -2.86 -11.27 -5.40
C TYR A 51 -2.32 -11.27 -6.83
N SER A 52 -1.22 -10.58 -7.10
CA SER A 52 -0.56 -10.55 -8.40
C SER A 52 0.47 -11.66 -8.60
N MET A 53 1.11 -12.13 -7.51
CA MET A 53 2.26 -13.06 -7.59
C MET A 53 1.95 -14.45 -8.16
N PHE A 54 0.71 -14.93 -8.01
CA PHE A 54 0.34 -16.31 -8.33
C PHE A 54 -0.71 -16.42 -9.43
N ARG A 55 -1.01 -15.34 -10.15
CA ARG A 55 -2.13 -15.27 -11.08
C ARG A 55 -1.76 -14.59 -12.39
N ASN A 56 -2.59 -14.84 -13.42
CA ASN A 56 -2.52 -14.12 -14.69
C ASN A 56 -2.95 -12.66 -14.48
N ALA A 57 -2.46 -11.73 -15.31
CA ALA A 57 -2.73 -10.29 -15.20
C ALA A 57 -4.22 -9.92 -15.00
N HIS A 58 -5.14 -10.67 -15.60
CA HIS A 58 -6.60 -10.44 -15.48
C HIS A 58 -7.23 -10.94 -14.16
N GLU A 59 -6.46 -11.56 -13.26
CA GLU A 59 -6.95 -12.11 -11.99
C GLU A 59 -6.60 -11.23 -10.79
N THR A 60 -5.75 -10.22 -10.98
CA THR A 60 -5.28 -9.33 -9.90
C THR A 60 -6.45 -8.57 -9.28
N THR A 61 -7.26 -7.91 -10.09
CA THR A 61 -8.41 -7.12 -9.60
C THR A 61 -9.46 -7.95 -8.85
N PRO A 62 -9.97 -9.07 -9.39
CA PRO A 62 -10.85 -9.96 -8.63
C PRO A 62 -10.21 -10.50 -7.36
N GLY A 63 -8.90 -10.78 -7.38
CA GLY A 63 -8.13 -11.22 -6.22
C GLY A 63 -8.11 -10.18 -5.10
N VAL A 64 -7.84 -8.93 -5.42
CA VAL A 64 -7.84 -7.81 -4.46
C VAL A 64 -9.23 -7.61 -3.84
N LEU A 65 -10.29 -7.59 -4.64
CA LEU A 65 -11.67 -7.47 -4.16
C LEU A 65 -12.07 -8.64 -3.25
N ARG A 66 -11.66 -9.85 -3.60
CA ARG A 66 -11.83 -11.03 -2.75
C ARG A 66 -11.08 -10.88 -1.44
N GLY A 67 -9.83 -10.43 -1.48
CA GLY A 67 -9.02 -10.17 -0.29
C GLY A 67 -9.68 -9.18 0.66
N MET A 68 -10.26 -8.10 0.12
CA MET A 68 -11.02 -7.13 0.92
C MET A 68 -12.19 -7.78 1.65
N LEU A 69 -12.95 -8.64 0.98
CA LEU A 69 -14.05 -9.38 1.57
C LEU A 69 -13.58 -10.36 2.65
N GLU A 70 -12.52 -11.12 2.39
CA GLU A 70 -11.96 -12.10 3.33
C GLU A 70 -11.45 -11.40 4.59
N LYS A 71 -10.70 -10.29 4.45
CA LYS A 71 -10.18 -9.52 5.59
C LYS A 71 -11.29 -8.84 6.39
N LEU A 72 -12.32 -8.32 5.73
CA LEU A 72 -13.49 -7.79 6.43
C LEU A 72 -14.21 -8.88 7.23
N LYS A 73 -14.34 -10.07 6.66
CA LYS A 73 -14.89 -11.24 7.36
C LYS A 73 -14.07 -11.62 8.59
N GLU A 74 -12.73 -11.69 8.45
CA GLU A 74 -11.84 -11.96 9.58
C GLU A 74 -12.07 -10.95 10.69
N SER A 75 -12.13 -9.66 10.39
CA SER A 75 -12.43 -8.60 11.35
C SER A 75 -13.78 -8.78 12.04
N CYS A 76 -14.81 -9.22 11.31
CA CYS A 76 -16.12 -9.53 11.88
C CYS A 76 -16.06 -10.71 12.87
N ILE A 77 -15.30 -11.77 12.53
CA ILE A 77 -15.13 -12.94 13.37
C ILE A 77 -14.40 -12.57 14.67
N GLU A 78 -13.29 -11.85 14.57
CA GLU A 78 -12.48 -11.42 15.72
C GLU A 78 -13.28 -10.56 16.71
N ARG A 79 -14.20 -9.75 16.21
CA ARG A 79 -15.10 -8.93 17.02
C ARG A 79 -16.31 -9.67 17.55
N GLY A 80 -16.46 -10.97 17.27
CA GLY A 80 -17.60 -11.79 17.72
C GLY A 80 -18.93 -11.47 17.03
N VAL A 81 -18.90 -10.66 15.96
CA VAL A 81 -20.09 -10.27 15.18
C VAL A 81 -20.54 -11.39 14.23
N TRP A 82 -19.66 -12.34 13.95
CA TRP A 82 -19.89 -13.42 12.97
C TRP A 82 -20.84 -14.55 13.42
N THR A 83 -21.34 -14.54 14.65
CA THR A 83 -22.44 -15.45 15.03
C THR A 83 -23.74 -15.14 14.29
N LEU A 84 -23.64 -14.31 13.27
CA LEU A 84 -24.72 -13.77 12.46
C LEU A 84 -25.27 -14.78 11.46
N LYS A 85 -26.58 -14.72 11.39
CA LYS A 85 -27.57 -15.23 10.41
C LYS A 85 -26.96 -16.07 9.27
N ASP A 86 -27.44 -17.29 9.12
CA ASP A 86 -27.12 -18.20 8.00
C ASP A 86 -27.18 -17.54 6.60
N THR A 87 -27.97 -16.47 6.46
CA THR A 87 -28.12 -15.67 5.24
C THR A 87 -26.83 -14.92 4.86
N THR A 88 -26.09 -14.33 5.81
CA THR A 88 -24.84 -13.60 5.54
C THR A 88 -23.72 -14.56 5.17
N GLN A 89 -23.68 -15.74 5.82
CA GLN A 89 -22.74 -16.80 5.44
C GLN A 89 -23.00 -17.35 4.03
N ALA A 90 -24.26 -17.51 3.64
CA ALA A 90 -24.64 -17.99 2.32
C ALA A 90 -24.25 -16.98 1.23
N LYS A 91 -24.47 -15.69 1.47
CA LYS A 91 -24.06 -14.60 0.55
C LYS A 91 -22.55 -14.55 0.39
N PHE A 92 -21.80 -14.71 1.50
CA PHE A 92 -20.34 -14.75 1.45
C PHE A 92 -19.81 -15.91 0.62
N LYS A 93 -20.38 -17.11 0.80
CA LYS A 93 -20.04 -18.28 -0.02
C LYS A 93 -20.38 -18.07 -1.49
N SER A 94 -21.47 -17.40 -1.79
CA SER A 94 -21.87 -17.06 -3.17
C SER A 94 -20.90 -16.09 -3.82
N ALA A 95 -20.50 -15.01 -3.14
CA ALA A 95 -19.50 -14.07 -3.64
C ALA A 95 -18.13 -14.71 -3.84
N ALA A 96 -17.66 -15.50 -2.87
CA ALA A 96 -16.39 -16.21 -2.98
C ALA A 96 -16.41 -17.22 -4.15
N LYS A 97 -17.52 -17.93 -4.35
CA LYS A 97 -17.70 -18.87 -5.48
C LYS A 97 -17.74 -18.12 -6.81
N PHE A 98 -18.39 -16.99 -6.85
CA PHE A 98 -18.50 -16.15 -8.02
C PHE A 98 -17.12 -15.59 -8.44
N LEU A 99 -16.38 -15.00 -7.52
CA LEU A 99 -14.99 -14.51 -7.74
C LEU A 99 -14.04 -15.65 -8.16
N SER A 100 -14.22 -16.88 -7.66
CA SER A 100 -13.46 -18.05 -8.10
C SER A 100 -13.89 -18.55 -9.48
N GLY A 101 -15.15 -18.35 -9.85
CA GLY A 101 -15.68 -18.68 -11.18
C GLY A 101 -15.10 -17.80 -12.29
N LEU A 102 -14.86 -16.52 -11.98
CA LEU A 102 -14.22 -15.57 -12.90
C LEU A 102 -12.78 -15.99 -13.24
N ALA A 103 -12.01 -16.38 -12.24
CA ALA A 103 -10.67 -16.89 -12.41
C ALA A 103 -10.62 -18.12 -13.36
N ASN A 104 -11.61 -18.99 -13.29
CA ASN A 104 -11.67 -20.19 -14.14
C ASN A 104 -12.13 -19.91 -15.58
N GLN A 105 -12.94 -18.91 -15.85
CA GLN A 105 -13.38 -18.57 -17.21
C GLN A 105 -12.22 -18.03 -18.09
N VAL A 106 -11.26 -17.36 -17.50
CA VAL A 106 -10.09 -16.84 -18.23
C VAL A 106 -9.15 -17.98 -18.65
N VAL A 107 -8.98 -19.02 -17.82
CA VAL A 107 -8.15 -20.19 -18.14
C VAL A 107 -8.72 -20.98 -19.34
N VAL A 108 -10.05 -21.10 -19.45
CA VAL A 108 -10.69 -21.81 -20.56
C VAL A 108 -10.48 -21.10 -21.91
N LYS A 109 -10.39 -19.76 -21.94
CA LYS A 109 -10.10 -19.01 -23.18
C LYS A 109 -8.67 -19.17 -23.68
N GLN A 110 -7.71 -19.43 -22.81
CA GLN A 110 -6.30 -19.62 -23.21
C GLN A 110 -5.95 -21.05 -23.62
N THR A 111 -6.69 -22.06 -23.19
CA THR A 111 -6.36 -23.47 -23.45
C THR A 111 -7.06 -24.07 -24.66
N GLY A 112 -7.88 -23.30 -25.39
CA GLY A 112 -8.49 -23.76 -26.67
C GLY A 112 -9.42 -24.97 -26.58
N ILE A 113 -9.92 -25.31 -25.39
CA ILE A 113 -10.91 -26.38 -25.22
C ILE A 113 -12.30 -25.80 -25.48
N ASP A 114 -12.84 -26.14 -26.64
CA ASP A 114 -14.15 -25.76 -27.12
C ASP A 114 -15.26 -26.48 -26.31
N VAL A 115 -15.74 -25.82 -25.25
CA VAL A 115 -16.96 -26.25 -24.58
C VAL A 115 -18.14 -25.49 -25.18
N LYS A 116 -18.64 -25.98 -26.32
CA LYS A 116 -19.94 -25.62 -26.86
C LYS A 116 -21.02 -26.17 -25.94
N ALA A 117 -21.50 -25.36 -25.05
CA ALA A 117 -22.91 -25.41 -24.59
C ALA A 117 -23.23 -24.19 -23.70
N ALA A 118 -24.23 -23.44 -24.12
CA ALA A 118 -24.86 -22.34 -23.43
C ALA A 118 -24.12 -20.99 -23.42
N SER A 119 -24.17 -20.28 -24.52
CA SER A 119 -24.08 -18.83 -24.51
C SER A 119 -24.82 -18.23 -25.69
N ASP A 120 -25.99 -17.77 -25.48
CA ASP A 120 -26.54 -16.67 -26.25
C ASP A 120 -25.94 -15.36 -25.68
N GLY A 121 -25.24 -14.68 -26.53
CA GLY A 121 -24.89 -13.30 -26.71
C GLY A 121 -25.14 -12.28 -25.60
N LEU A 122 -24.36 -12.28 -24.51
CA LEU A 122 -24.24 -11.13 -23.63
C LEU A 122 -22.78 -10.72 -23.53
N THR A 123 -22.54 -9.49 -23.93
CA THR A 123 -21.23 -8.85 -24.08
C THR A 123 -20.45 -8.80 -22.75
N ASN A 124 -19.15 -9.13 -22.80
CA ASN A 124 -18.20 -9.18 -21.66
C ASN A 124 -18.19 -7.93 -20.75
N LYS A 125 -18.70 -6.78 -21.18
CA LYS A 125 -18.81 -5.58 -20.36
C LYS A 125 -19.97 -5.59 -19.37
N THR A 126 -21.05 -6.27 -19.69
CA THR A 126 -22.25 -6.34 -18.83
C THR A 126 -22.03 -7.31 -17.66
N SER A 127 -21.25 -8.37 -17.85
CA SER A 127 -20.92 -9.32 -16.78
C SER A 127 -20.10 -8.64 -15.68
N SER A 128 -19.00 -7.96 -16.03
CA SER A 128 -18.08 -7.35 -15.04
C SER A 128 -18.76 -6.25 -14.19
N SER A 129 -19.71 -5.50 -14.73
CA SER A 129 -20.42 -4.46 -13.99
C SER A 129 -21.44 -5.01 -13.00
N ILE A 130 -22.11 -6.11 -13.34
CA ILE A 130 -23.02 -6.83 -12.43
C ILE A 130 -22.22 -7.40 -11.26
N GLU A 131 -21.06 -7.96 -11.54
CA GLU A 131 -20.15 -8.55 -10.59
C GLU A 131 -19.62 -7.56 -9.53
N ILE A 132 -19.20 -6.39 -9.95
CA ILE A 132 -18.77 -5.32 -9.04
C ILE A 132 -19.95 -4.84 -8.17
N ALA A 133 -21.15 -4.74 -8.74
CA ALA A 133 -22.33 -4.34 -7.99
C ALA A 133 -22.70 -5.37 -6.90
N GLU A 134 -22.56 -6.67 -7.18
CA GLU A 134 -22.80 -7.73 -6.19
C GLU A 134 -21.78 -7.68 -5.05
N ILE A 135 -20.49 -7.51 -5.37
CA ILE A 135 -19.42 -7.35 -4.37
C ILE A 135 -19.68 -6.13 -3.51
N LYS A 136 -20.02 -4.99 -4.12
CA LYS A 136 -20.37 -3.77 -3.40
C LYS A 136 -21.56 -4.00 -2.45
N GLY A 137 -22.60 -4.70 -2.91
CA GLY A 137 -23.74 -5.05 -2.08
C GLY A 137 -23.34 -5.86 -0.86
N LEU A 138 -22.48 -6.87 -1.03
CA LEU A 138 -22.01 -7.72 0.05
C LEU A 138 -21.12 -6.97 1.07
N ILE A 139 -20.21 -6.14 0.59
CA ILE A 139 -19.39 -5.29 1.48
C ILE A 139 -20.31 -4.35 2.27
N SER A 140 -21.27 -3.74 1.62
CA SER A 140 -22.23 -2.83 2.28
C SER A 140 -23.05 -3.54 3.36
N GLU A 141 -23.55 -4.75 3.10
CA GLU A 141 -24.28 -5.54 4.09
C GLU A 141 -23.41 -5.92 5.29
N LEU A 142 -22.16 -6.36 5.06
CA LEU A 142 -21.23 -6.67 6.15
C LEU A 142 -20.92 -5.45 7.01
N ILE A 143 -20.73 -4.29 6.38
CA ILE A 143 -20.49 -3.04 7.09
C ILE A 143 -21.72 -2.65 7.92
N ASN A 144 -22.92 -2.74 7.36
CA ASN A 144 -24.15 -2.48 8.09
C ASN A 144 -24.31 -3.42 9.29
N ASP A 145 -23.95 -4.69 9.16
CA ASP A 145 -23.97 -5.64 10.27
C ASP A 145 -22.99 -5.22 11.37
N LEU A 146 -21.77 -4.76 11.02
CA LEU A 146 -20.78 -4.26 11.98
C LEU A 146 -21.23 -2.97 12.69
N ILE A 147 -21.82 -2.02 11.96
CA ILE A 147 -22.29 -0.74 12.51
C ILE A 147 -23.49 -0.95 13.46
N ASN A 148 -24.37 -1.89 13.13
CA ASN A 148 -25.59 -2.16 13.90
C ASN A 148 -25.43 -3.26 14.97
N ASP A 149 -24.20 -3.73 15.23
CA ASP A 149 -23.98 -4.70 16.29
C ASP A 149 -24.27 -4.07 17.66
N SER A 150 -25.18 -4.70 18.41
CA SER A 150 -25.59 -4.21 19.73
C SER A 150 -24.56 -4.40 20.84
N LYS A 151 -23.57 -5.30 20.63
CA LYS A 151 -22.55 -5.64 21.64
C LYS A 151 -21.27 -4.80 21.49
N ASN A 152 -20.80 -4.66 20.25
CA ASN A 152 -19.57 -3.96 19.92
C ASN A 152 -19.77 -3.08 18.67
N PRO A 153 -20.58 -2.00 18.76
CA PRO A 153 -20.85 -1.15 17.62
C PRO A 153 -19.57 -0.49 17.14
N ILE A 154 -19.34 -0.52 15.82
CA ILE A 154 -18.28 0.25 15.18
C ILE A 154 -18.85 1.49 14.51
N LYS A 155 -18.03 2.54 14.39
CA LYS A 155 -18.43 3.77 13.72
C LYS A 155 -18.02 3.80 12.26
N LYS A 156 -16.87 3.19 11.95
CA LYS A 156 -16.26 3.21 10.61
C LYS A 156 -15.52 1.93 10.32
N VAL A 157 -15.41 1.63 9.03
CA VAL A 157 -14.50 0.60 8.49
C VAL A 157 -13.40 1.30 7.70
N VAL A 158 -12.14 0.98 7.99
CA VAL A 158 -10.98 1.48 7.24
C VAL A 158 -10.39 0.36 6.40
N PHE A 159 -10.36 0.56 5.10
CA PHE A 159 -9.70 -0.32 4.15
C PHE A 159 -8.31 0.24 3.83
N PHE A 160 -7.27 -0.50 4.19
CA PHE A 160 -5.91 -0.22 3.78
C PHE A 160 -5.60 -1.03 2.51
N VAL A 161 -5.22 -0.34 1.44
CA VAL A 161 -4.80 -0.95 0.17
C VAL A 161 -3.33 -0.61 -0.06
N ASP A 162 -2.47 -1.61 0.12
CA ASP A 162 -1.01 -1.44 0.07
C ASP A 162 -0.38 -2.11 -1.14
N ASP A 163 0.87 -1.75 -1.42
CA ASP A 163 1.73 -2.34 -2.45
C ASP A 163 1.18 -2.26 -3.89
N LEU A 164 0.35 -1.24 -4.21
CA LEU A 164 -0.09 -0.94 -5.58
C LEU A 164 1.08 -0.62 -6.53
N ASP A 165 2.20 -0.18 -5.99
CA ASP A 165 3.43 0.13 -6.72
C ASP A 165 4.29 -1.11 -7.05
N ARG A 166 3.91 -2.29 -6.56
CA ARG A 166 4.63 -3.55 -6.83
C ARG A 166 3.98 -4.42 -7.90
N ILE A 167 2.76 -4.11 -8.29
CA ILE A 167 2.08 -4.81 -9.38
C ILE A 167 2.36 -4.12 -10.72
N PRO A 168 2.15 -4.79 -11.88
CA PRO A 168 2.29 -4.13 -13.17
C PRO A 168 1.49 -2.82 -13.24
N PRO A 169 2.03 -1.74 -13.82
CA PRO A 169 1.37 -0.44 -13.84
C PRO A 169 -0.05 -0.46 -14.44
N SER A 170 -0.28 -1.26 -15.48
CA SER A 170 -1.61 -1.49 -16.07
C SER A 170 -2.60 -2.08 -15.06
N ASP A 171 -2.14 -3.07 -14.29
CA ASP A 171 -2.95 -3.75 -13.30
C ASP A 171 -3.29 -2.83 -12.12
N ALA A 172 -2.33 -1.97 -11.71
CA ALA A 172 -2.58 -0.96 -10.69
C ALA A 172 -3.71 0.00 -11.08
N VAL A 173 -3.73 0.45 -12.34
CA VAL A 173 -4.82 1.27 -12.89
C VAL A 173 -6.14 0.52 -12.88
N GLU A 174 -6.16 -0.74 -13.31
CA GLU A 174 -7.36 -1.58 -13.33
C GLU A 174 -7.93 -1.80 -11.93
N VAL A 175 -7.08 -2.09 -10.94
CA VAL A 175 -7.47 -2.19 -9.53
C VAL A 175 -8.07 -0.88 -9.03
N LEU A 176 -7.44 0.26 -9.29
CA LEU A 176 -7.95 1.57 -8.87
C LEU A 176 -9.30 1.90 -9.52
N GLU A 177 -9.50 1.56 -10.78
CA GLU A 177 -10.79 1.74 -11.47
C GLU A 177 -11.89 0.83 -10.89
N ALA A 178 -11.56 -0.40 -10.53
CA ALA A 178 -12.49 -1.30 -9.88
C ALA A 178 -12.86 -0.83 -8.47
N LEU A 179 -11.87 -0.43 -7.69
CA LEU A 179 -12.06 0.11 -6.33
C LEU A 179 -12.92 1.38 -6.33
N LYS A 180 -12.79 2.23 -7.35
CA LYS A 180 -13.63 3.43 -7.51
C LYS A 180 -15.13 3.12 -7.40
N ASN A 181 -15.57 1.95 -7.87
CA ASN A 181 -16.97 1.57 -7.81
C ASN A 181 -17.47 1.18 -6.41
N ILE A 182 -16.56 1.01 -5.46
CA ILE A 182 -16.87 0.68 -4.05
C ILE A 182 -16.54 1.81 -3.07
N PHE A 183 -15.91 2.91 -3.53
CA PHE A 183 -15.51 4.02 -2.67
C PHE A 183 -16.68 4.84 -2.10
N ASP A 184 -17.88 4.67 -2.61
CA ASP A 184 -19.09 5.34 -2.15
C ASP A 184 -19.89 4.54 -1.10
N ILE A 185 -19.33 3.44 -0.57
CA ILE A 185 -19.95 2.66 0.51
C ILE A 185 -19.96 3.49 1.79
N PRO A 186 -21.14 3.70 2.42
CA PRO A 186 -21.24 4.46 3.66
C PRO A 186 -20.40 3.86 4.79
N HIS A 187 -19.97 4.70 5.71
CA HIS A 187 -19.13 4.34 6.87
C HIS A 187 -17.72 3.82 6.53
N CYS A 188 -17.30 3.93 5.25
CA CYS A 188 -15.99 3.48 4.80
C CYS A 188 -14.98 4.61 4.67
N VAL A 189 -13.75 4.30 5.02
CA VAL A 189 -12.55 5.08 4.68
C VAL A 189 -11.61 4.17 3.90
N PHE A 190 -11.15 4.62 2.74
CA PHE A 190 -10.17 3.90 1.93
C PHE A 190 -8.84 4.65 2.00
N ILE A 191 -7.78 3.94 2.39
CA ILE A 191 -6.42 4.47 2.46
C ILE A 191 -5.58 3.71 1.44
N LEU A 192 -5.17 4.39 0.39
CA LEU A 192 -4.46 3.82 -0.74
C LEU A 192 -2.99 4.24 -0.68
N ALA A 193 -2.06 3.29 -0.58
CA ALA A 193 -0.64 3.57 -0.74
C ALA A 193 -0.29 3.64 -2.23
N ILE A 194 -0.01 4.83 -2.74
CA ILE A 194 0.15 5.09 -4.16
C ILE A 194 1.55 5.68 -4.44
N ASP A 195 2.20 5.13 -5.46
CA ASP A 195 3.29 5.80 -6.15
C ASP A 195 2.72 6.43 -7.43
N TYR A 196 2.76 7.76 -7.49
CA TYR A 196 2.18 8.52 -8.61
C TYR A 196 2.76 8.10 -9.96
N ASP A 197 4.09 7.92 -10.03
CA ASP A 197 4.78 7.62 -11.29
C ASP A 197 4.44 6.23 -11.81
N VAL A 198 4.20 5.27 -10.92
CA VAL A 198 3.76 3.91 -11.31
C VAL A 198 2.37 3.96 -11.94
N VAL A 199 1.43 4.70 -11.33
CA VAL A 199 0.08 4.84 -11.88
C VAL A 199 0.10 5.61 -13.20
N VAL A 200 0.89 6.67 -13.31
CA VAL A 200 1.07 7.42 -14.57
C VAL A 200 1.54 6.50 -15.69
N LYS A 201 2.56 5.67 -15.46
CA LYS A 201 3.02 4.67 -16.44
C LYS A 201 1.90 3.71 -16.88
N GLY A 202 1.04 3.29 -15.95
CA GLY A 202 -0.11 2.46 -16.28
C GLY A 202 -1.15 3.17 -17.15
N LEU A 203 -1.32 4.48 -16.96
CA LEU A 203 -2.24 5.31 -17.73
C LEU A 203 -1.73 5.65 -19.14
N GLU A 204 -0.43 5.57 -19.39
CA GLU A 204 0.14 5.83 -20.72
C GLU A 204 -0.44 4.92 -21.81
N GLY A 205 -0.85 3.70 -21.45
CA GLY A 205 -1.57 2.81 -22.36
C GLY A 205 -2.95 3.33 -22.81
N LYS A 206 -3.56 4.24 -22.03
CA LYS A 206 -4.88 4.84 -22.30
C LYS A 206 -4.78 6.23 -22.91
N PHE A 207 -3.83 7.05 -22.44
CA PHE A 207 -3.73 8.48 -22.79
C PHE A 207 -2.50 8.81 -23.64
N GLY A 208 -1.66 7.81 -23.96
CA GLY A 208 -0.35 8.02 -24.55
C GLY A 208 0.69 8.49 -23.51
N PRO A 209 1.96 8.65 -23.94
CA PRO A 209 3.02 9.19 -23.07
C PRO A 209 2.60 10.53 -22.45
N LYS A 210 2.95 10.73 -21.19
CA LYS A 210 2.60 11.99 -20.49
C LYS A 210 3.32 13.18 -21.12
N THR A 211 2.54 14.19 -21.53
CA THR A 211 2.98 15.46 -22.10
C THR A 211 2.26 16.62 -21.40
N GLU A 212 2.68 17.85 -21.65
CA GLU A 212 1.96 19.03 -21.12
C GLU A 212 0.52 19.12 -21.66
N GLU A 213 0.27 18.64 -22.89
CA GLU A 213 -1.04 18.70 -23.54
C GLU A 213 -2.06 17.76 -22.89
N ASN A 214 -1.63 16.55 -22.44
CA ASN A 214 -2.51 15.55 -21.84
C ASN A 214 -2.41 15.45 -20.31
N GLU A 215 -1.62 16.30 -19.65
CA GLU A 215 -1.46 16.29 -18.17
C GLU A 215 -2.80 16.39 -17.43
N ARG A 216 -3.77 17.11 -17.99
CA ARG A 216 -5.11 17.25 -17.40
C ARG A 216 -5.85 15.91 -17.31
N GLU A 217 -5.65 15.00 -18.26
CA GLU A 217 -6.29 13.67 -18.26
C GLU A 217 -5.74 12.80 -17.13
N PHE A 218 -4.43 12.84 -16.92
CA PHE A 218 -3.78 12.15 -15.80
C PHE A 218 -4.26 12.71 -14.45
N ARG A 219 -4.28 14.03 -14.27
CA ARG A 219 -4.82 14.64 -13.04
C ARG A 219 -6.27 14.28 -12.81
N SER A 220 -7.11 14.37 -13.85
CA SER A 220 -8.54 14.02 -13.77
C SER A 220 -8.78 12.55 -13.35
N PHE A 221 -7.86 11.64 -13.67
CA PHE A 221 -7.94 10.27 -13.18
C PHE A 221 -7.79 10.22 -11.66
N PHE A 222 -6.75 10.86 -11.11
CA PHE A 222 -6.51 10.88 -9.67
C PHE A 222 -7.62 11.62 -8.90
N ASP A 223 -8.08 12.76 -9.41
CA ASP A 223 -9.15 13.55 -8.80
C ASP A 223 -10.48 12.79 -8.67
N LYS A 224 -10.71 11.81 -9.56
CA LYS A 224 -11.90 10.95 -9.53
C LYS A 224 -11.78 9.81 -8.50
N ILE A 225 -10.58 9.50 -8.03
CA ILE A 225 -10.29 8.37 -7.16
C ILE A 225 -9.94 8.85 -5.75
N ILE A 226 -9.12 9.89 -5.64
CA ILE A 226 -8.57 10.38 -4.39
C ILE A 226 -9.26 11.68 -4.00
N GLN A 227 -9.96 11.68 -2.87
CA GLN A 227 -10.58 12.88 -2.32
C GLN A 227 -9.61 13.68 -1.46
N VAL A 228 -8.71 13.00 -0.75
CA VAL A 228 -7.70 13.62 0.11
C VAL A 228 -6.31 13.12 -0.27
N PRO A 229 -5.54 13.88 -1.04
CA PRO A 229 -4.15 13.56 -1.29
C PRO A 229 -3.30 13.87 -0.04
N PHE A 230 -2.52 12.90 0.42
CA PHE A 230 -1.59 13.03 1.52
C PHE A 230 -0.19 12.65 1.05
N SER A 231 0.65 13.64 0.82
CA SER A 231 2.05 13.42 0.44
C SER A 231 2.88 13.04 1.67
N MET A 232 3.69 11.99 1.56
CA MET A 232 4.59 11.57 2.63
C MET A 232 5.60 12.70 2.93
N PRO A 233 5.69 13.19 4.19
CA PRO A 233 6.46 14.37 4.54
C PRO A 233 7.95 14.06 4.72
N VAL A 234 8.59 13.45 3.73
CA VAL A 234 9.98 12.98 3.79
C VAL A 234 10.97 14.09 4.14
N GLY A 235 10.71 15.32 3.66
CA GLY A 235 11.56 16.48 3.95
C GLY A 235 11.52 16.98 5.40
N THR A 236 10.54 16.53 6.19
CA THR A 236 10.38 16.90 7.61
C THR A 236 10.83 15.80 8.56
N TYR A 237 11.34 14.69 8.06
CA TYR A 237 11.86 13.62 8.91
C TYR A 237 13.11 14.09 9.66
N ASP A 238 13.17 13.79 10.93
CA ASP A 238 14.33 14.10 11.77
C ASP A 238 15.48 13.12 11.49
N ILE A 239 16.12 13.35 10.35
CA ILE A 239 17.24 12.52 9.87
C ILE A 239 18.43 12.60 10.82
N GLN A 240 18.67 13.77 11.41
CA GLN A 240 19.82 13.97 12.31
C GLN A 240 19.71 13.09 13.55
N ASN A 241 18.58 13.13 14.25
CA ASN A 241 18.36 12.28 15.41
C ASN A 241 18.32 10.80 15.04
N PHE A 242 17.72 10.46 13.91
CA PHE A 242 17.73 9.09 13.41
C PHE A 242 19.15 8.57 13.13
N LEU A 243 20.02 9.38 12.52
CA LEU A 243 21.42 9.01 12.28
C LEU A 243 22.18 8.81 13.58
N VAL A 244 22.08 9.76 14.52
CA VAL A 244 22.73 9.68 15.83
C VAL A 244 22.31 8.41 16.56
N GLU A 245 21.02 8.14 16.67
CA GLU A 245 20.49 6.95 17.33
C GLU A 245 21.02 5.65 16.68
N LYS A 246 21.00 5.59 15.35
CA LYS A 246 21.43 4.40 14.63
C LYS A 246 22.95 4.18 14.68
N LEU A 247 23.74 5.22 14.58
CA LEU A 247 25.21 5.13 14.66
C LEU A 247 25.64 4.79 16.09
N SER A 248 25.04 5.40 17.11
CA SER A 248 25.27 5.02 18.51
C SER A 248 24.92 3.54 18.78
N SER A 249 23.85 3.03 18.16
CA SER A 249 23.45 1.60 18.32
C SER A 249 24.48 0.59 17.76
N ILE A 250 25.43 1.04 16.96
CA ILE A 250 26.52 0.23 16.39
C ILE A 250 27.89 0.64 16.93
N GLY A 251 27.91 1.35 18.07
CA GLY A 251 29.15 1.73 18.79
C GLY A 251 29.85 3.00 18.29
N ILE A 252 29.21 3.74 17.36
CA ILE A 252 29.78 4.99 16.83
C ILE A 252 29.14 6.20 17.49
N GLU A 253 29.89 6.86 18.36
CA GLU A 253 29.43 8.07 19.05
C GLU A 253 29.77 9.31 18.23
N ILE A 254 28.73 10.03 17.75
CA ILE A 254 28.90 11.27 17.00
C ILE A 254 28.90 12.44 17.96
N GLN A 255 29.98 13.25 17.91
CA GLN A 255 30.06 14.51 18.66
C GLN A 255 29.01 15.52 18.14
N GLU A 256 28.55 16.42 19.02
CA GLU A 256 27.55 17.43 18.66
C GLU A 256 27.97 18.30 17.46
N SER A 257 29.30 18.62 17.38
CA SER A 257 29.92 19.35 16.27
C SER A 257 29.79 18.65 14.92
N ASP A 258 29.73 17.31 14.90
CA ASP A 258 29.84 16.50 13.68
C ASP A 258 28.47 16.02 13.15
N LYS A 259 27.41 16.14 13.94
CA LYS A 259 26.04 15.75 13.56
C LYS A 259 25.61 16.37 12.24
N GLU A 260 25.90 17.65 12.05
CA GLU A 260 25.56 18.36 10.82
C GLU A 260 26.36 17.83 9.62
N LEU A 261 27.62 17.45 9.83
CA LEU A 261 28.50 16.90 8.79
C LEU A 261 28.00 15.55 8.28
N TYR A 262 27.64 14.63 9.19
CA TYR A 262 27.01 13.35 8.84
C TYR A 262 25.67 13.54 8.12
N THR A 263 24.84 14.46 8.59
CA THR A 263 23.53 14.77 7.98
C THR A 263 23.71 15.36 6.57
N LYS A 264 24.68 16.25 6.35
CA LYS A 264 25.00 16.80 5.02
C LYS A 264 25.53 15.73 4.08
N SER A 265 26.40 14.83 4.56
CA SER A 265 26.92 13.72 3.77
C SER A 265 25.76 12.85 3.24
N VAL A 266 24.83 12.44 4.11
CA VAL A 266 23.64 11.69 3.71
C VAL A 266 22.77 12.46 2.72
N ARG A 267 22.53 13.75 2.97
CA ARG A 267 21.71 14.61 2.08
C ARG A 267 22.25 14.64 0.66
N HIS A 268 23.54 14.70 0.49
CA HIS A 268 24.19 14.81 -0.83
C HIS A 268 24.46 13.48 -1.52
N THR A 269 24.31 12.36 -0.80
CA THR A 269 24.56 11.03 -1.34
C THR A 269 23.23 10.22 -1.40
N ILE A 270 22.84 9.64 -0.28
CA ILE A 270 21.71 8.70 -0.16
C ILE A 270 20.34 9.39 -0.26
N GLY A 271 20.27 10.68 0.11
CA GLY A 271 19.02 11.43 0.26
C GLY A 271 18.25 11.06 1.53
N PHE A 272 17.00 11.51 1.60
CA PHE A 272 16.15 11.39 2.80
C PHE A 272 15.14 10.24 2.74
N ASN A 273 15.25 9.35 1.75
CA ASN A 273 14.38 8.20 1.68
C ASN A 273 14.72 7.22 2.84
N PRO A 274 13.78 6.93 3.77
CA PRO A 274 14.03 6.13 4.96
C PRO A 274 14.59 4.73 4.66
N ARG A 275 14.12 4.09 3.59
CA ARG A 275 14.57 2.76 3.18
C ARG A 275 16.02 2.79 2.66
N SER A 276 16.34 3.76 1.82
CA SER A 276 17.70 3.95 1.31
C SER A 276 18.66 4.23 2.45
N LEU A 277 18.26 5.10 3.39
CA LEU A 277 19.03 5.43 4.58
C LEU A 277 19.25 4.20 5.46
N LYS A 278 18.20 3.42 5.75
CA LYS A 278 18.34 2.19 6.55
C LYS A 278 19.26 1.16 5.87
N ARG A 279 19.14 1.00 4.56
CA ARG A 279 20.02 0.10 3.78
C ARG A 279 21.48 0.56 3.86
N TYR A 280 21.72 1.85 3.70
CA TYR A 280 23.03 2.44 3.81
C TYR A 280 23.65 2.21 5.19
N LEU A 281 22.93 2.51 6.26
CA LEU A 281 23.41 2.31 7.63
C LEU A 281 23.66 0.83 7.96
N ASN A 282 22.85 -0.09 7.45
CA ASN A 282 23.12 -1.52 7.59
C ASN A 282 24.41 -1.94 6.87
N SER A 283 24.67 -1.40 5.66
CA SER A 283 25.90 -1.67 4.93
C SER A 283 27.12 -1.09 5.66
N PHE A 284 26.97 0.12 6.21
CA PHE A 284 28.01 0.76 7.01
C PHE A 284 28.32 -0.02 8.29
N SER A 285 27.29 -0.44 9.01
CA SER A 285 27.42 -1.30 10.20
C SER A 285 28.18 -2.59 9.91
N LEU A 286 27.84 -3.26 8.79
CA LEU A 286 28.54 -4.49 8.39
C LEU A 286 30.04 -4.25 8.14
N ILE A 287 30.38 -3.17 7.41
CA ILE A 287 31.76 -2.86 7.10
C ILE A 287 32.52 -2.46 8.38
N ASN A 288 31.88 -1.67 9.25
CA ASN A 288 32.49 -1.29 10.52
C ASN A 288 32.83 -2.51 11.40
N HIS A 289 31.90 -3.44 11.50
CA HIS A 289 32.12 -4.69 12.25
C HIS A 289 33.24 -5.57 11.67
N LEU A 290 33.43 -5.58 10.34
CA LEU A 290 34.54 -6.28 9.70
C LEU A 290 35.88 -5.59 10.00
N ARG A 291 35.91 -4.25 10.14
CA ARG A 291 37.11 -3.48 10.52
C ARG A 291 37.51 -3.76 11.96
N GLU A 292 36.59 -3.72 12.91
CA GLU A 292 36.85 -3.99 14.34
C GLU A 292 37.49 -5.36 14.55
N THR A 293 37.22 -6.33 13.69
CA THR A 293 37.87 -7.65 13.76
C THR A 293 39.30 -7.68 13.23
N GLN A 294 39.80 -6.59 12.59
CA GLN A 294 41.08 -6.56 11.88
C GLN A 294 42.10 -5.49 12.37
N SER A 295 41.70 -4.54 13.23
CA SER A 295 42.55 -3.38 13.58
C SER A 295 42.71 -3.12 15.07
N ASP A 296 43.89 -2.55 15.43
CA ASP A 296 44.22 -2.02 16.76
C ASP A 296 43.47 -0.68 17.02
N GLU A 297 43.04 -0.45 18.27
CA GLU A 297 42.02 0.50 18.72
C GLU A 297 42.33 2.02 18.56
N GLU A 298 43.55 2.47 18.22
CA GLU A 298 43.95 3.88 18.41
C GLU A 298 43.68 4.85 17.21
N ALA A 299 43.19 4.40 16.05
CA ALA A 299 43.04 5.26 14.84
C ALA A 299 41.60 5.45 14.36
N GLN A 300 40.59 5.22 15.19
CA GLN A 300 39.24 4.93 14.70
C GLN A 300 38.39 6.15 14.30
N GLN A 301 38.43 7.28 15.00
CA GLN A 301 37.36 8.30 14.90
C GLN A 301 37.35 9.14 13.60
N ASP A 302 38.52 9.56 13.10
CA ASP A 302 38.63 10.29 11.81
C ASP A 302 38.39 9.37 10.62
N ASP A 303 38.70 8.09 10.77
CA ASP A 303 38.46 7.04 9.78
C ASP A 303 36.97 6.70 9.63
N ASP A 304 36.16 6.79 10.69
CA ASP A 304 34.75 6.41 10.67
C ASP A 304 33.89 7.35 9.79
N PHE A 305 34.14 8.66 9.88
CA PHE A 305 33.45 9.61 8.98
C PHE A 305 33.93 9.45 7.53
N MET A 306 35.19 9.24 7.29
CA MET A 306 35.72 9.01 5.93
C MET A 306 35.07 7.77 5.31
N LEU A 307 35.04 6.66 6.04
CA LEU A 307 34.39 5.43 5.60
C LEU A 307 32.91 5.65 5.33
N PHE A 308 32.21 6.34 6.25
CA PHE A 308 30.80 6.70 6.11
C PHE A 308 30.56 7.50 4.83
N ALA A 309 31.34 8.55 4.58
CA ALA A 309 31.20 9.39 3.41
C ALA A 309 31.50 8.64 2.09
N VAL A 310 32.61 7.89 2.05
CA VAL A 310 33.04 7.12 0.86
C VAL A 310 32.00 6.06 0.52
N LEU A 311 31.50 5.32 1.49
CA LEU A 311 30.45 4.33 1.27
C LEU A 311 29.15 4.99 0.74
N GLY A 312 28.80 6.16 1.25
CA GLY A 312 27.65 6.93 0.75
C GLY A 312 27.81 7.30 -0.73
N ILE A 313 28.99 7.76 -1.13
CA ILE A 313 29.31 8.06 -2.53
C ILE A 313 29.25 6.79 -3.38
N GLN A 314 29.87 5.71 -2.94
CA GLN A 314 29.90 4.44 -3.69
C GLN A 314 28.50 3.85 -3.93
N ILE A 315 27.60 3.92 -2.93
CA ILE A 315 26.22 3.43 -3.07
C ILE A 315 25.41 4.31 -4.01
N SER A 316 25.61 5.63 -3.95
CA SER A 316 24.85 6.60 -4.74
C SER A 316 25.33 6.72 -6.19
N TYR A 317 26.61 6.51 -6.40
CA TYR A 317 27.30 6.67 -7.69
C TYR A 317 28.13 5.43 -8.03
N PRO A 318 27.52 4.27 -8.28
CA PRO A 318 28.22 2.99 -8.45
C PRO A 318 29.14 2.91 -9.69
N LYS A 319 29.17 3.97 -10.50
CA LYS A 319 30.05 4.07 -11.68
C LYS A 319 31.30 4.94 -11.42
N ILE A 320 31.41 5.53 -10.25
CA ILE A 320 32.60 6.24 -9.78
C ILE A 320 33.46 5.31 -8.92
#